data_4d1feb5ba6e910ee5343b086bec9eba6
#
_entry.id   4d1feb5ba6e910ee5343b086bec9eba6
#
_cell.length_a   1.000
_cell.length_b   1.000
_cell.length_c   1.000
_cell.angle_alpha   90.00
_cell.angle_beta   90.00
_cell.angle_gamma   90.00
#
_symmetry.space_group_name_H-M   'P 1'
#
loop_
_entity.id
_entity.type
_entity.pdbx_description
1 polymer ?
#
loop_
_entity_poly.entity_id
_entity_poly.type
_entity_poly.pdbx_seq_one_letter_code
_entity_poly.pdbx_strand_id
1 'polypeptide(L)'
;MDTQCKLDFDFLRSQVIGADAPFTTPFGERLMVYADYTASGRCLDLVEKYLQNLQRNYANTHTEDDISGRSMTHLLEQAEQAIKQSVNAGPDGRIICVGTGATGAIDKLQQIIGVALPPATRRNLTAMLKDLLGEAADTRFAEYLKQRQPVVFVGPYEHHSNEISWRENLATVVEVNLDDEGGIDLGHLEQLLQDPAYQGRKRIGSFSAASNVTGMLTPVHEIAALLHRYDAIACFDYAASAPYVEIDMCPEPGKYGGDASLDAVFISPHKFLGGPGASGVLVFNRRIYQKDLPPSVSAGGTVDYVGPTSQDFIEDIEEREKAGTPGVLQILKAGLAFQIKDHIGVPVIEAREHELLMTTFDRWKDNPAIEIMGNPDPERRISIVSFNLRDHRDKYLHPKFVTTLLNDLFGVQSRAGCSCAGPYGHRLLDIGYEQSEQYRKWIMKGFSGIKPGWCRISLHYAMDDIEVNYILDAIEFVARDGYRFMPLYDFDMHTGAWLHKADCVSLEGFSLDAALECRGYQSRALSEGERKTLYGAFLGEAQRLADHLAAEQAPEEHRLDEELEELKFFSVPEVSVCA
;
A
#
# COMPACT_ATOMS: atom_id res chain seq x y z
N MET A 1 -15.31 -38.78 -4.06
CA MET A 1 -14.09 -38.42 -4.82
C MET A 1 -13.80 -36.96 -4.46
N ASP A 2 -12.98 -36.81 -3.42
CA ASP A 2 -12.52 -35.49 -3.02
C ASP A 2 -11.45 -35.02 -4.03
N THR A 3 -11.89 -34.31 -5.05
CA THR A 3 -11.01 -33.47 -5.85
C THR A 3 -11.06 -32.05 -5.26
N GLN A 4 -10.54 -31.92 -4.03
CA GLN A 4 -10.23 -30.60 -3.51
C GLN A 4 -9.14 -30.03 -4.43
N CYS A 5 -9.44 -28.95 -5.15
CA CYS A 5 -8.47 -28.28 -6.02
C CYS A 5 -7.33 -27.79 -5.13
N LYS A 6 -6.12 -28.30 -5.35
CA LYS A 6 -4.96 -27.85 -4.58
C LYS A 6 -4.61 -26.44 -5.06
N LEU A 7 -4.73 -25.46 -4.16
CA LEU A 7 -4.34 -24.06 -4.43
C LEU A 7 -2.82 -23.92 -4.27
N ASP A 8 -2.05 -24.50 -5.19
CA ASP A 8 -0.59 -24.28 -5.25
C ASP A 8 -0.27 -23.05 -6.14
N PHE A 9 0.99 -22.64 -6.13
CA PHE A 9 1.43 -21.43 -6.83
C PHE A 9 1.23 -21.53 -8.34
N ASP A 10 1.45 -22.70 -8.96
CA ASP A 10 1.28 -22.90 -10.39
C ASP A 10 -0.20 -22.75 -10.79
N PHE A 11 -1.10 -23.35 -9.99
CA PHE A 11 -2.53 -23.18 -10.21
C PHE A 11 -2.93 -21.70 -10.07
N LEU A 12 -2.50 -21.03 -8.99
CA LEU A 12 -2.84 -19.63 -8.76
C LEU A 12 -2.31 -18.72 -9.88
N ARG A 13 -1.07 -18.96 -10.35
CA ARG A 13 -0.53 -18.23 -11.48
C ARG A 13 -1.39 -18.40 -12.73
N SER A 14 -1.86 -19.61 -12.99
CA SER A 14 -2.76 -19.91 -14.11
C SER A 14 -4.12 -19.19 -14.03
N GLN A 15 -4.53 -18.81 -12.82
CA GLN A 15 -5.79 -18.10 -12.57
C GLN A 15 -5.65 -16.56 -12.63
N VAL A 16 -4.41 -16.02 -12.68
CA VAL A 16 -4.20 -14.57 -12.74
C VAL A 16 -4.76 -14.02 -14.04
N ILE A 17 -5.77 -13.17 -13.96
CA ILE A 17 -6.35 -12.52 -15.14
C ILE A 17 -5.34 -11.54 -15.74
N GLY A 18 -5.04 -11.73 -17.03
CA GLY A 18 -4.08 -10.92 -17.76
C GLY A 18 -2.61 -11.27 -17.48
N ALA A 19 -2.33 -12.43 -16.86
CA ALA A 19 -0.98 -12.99 -16.91
C ALA A 19 -0.56 -13.20 -18.37
N ASP A 20 0.66 -12.81 -18.69
CA ASP A 20 1.22 -12.89 -20.04
C ASP A 20 0.39 -12.17 -21.13
N ALA A 21 -0.45 -11.20 -20.74
CA ALA A 21 -1.24 -10.42 -21.72
C ALA A 21 -0.32 -9.57 -22.60
N PRO A 22 -0.41 -9.68 -23.94
CA PRO A 22 0.38 -8.85 -24.82
C PRO A 22 -0.15 -7.42 -24.84
N PHE A 23 0.75 -6.46 -24.95
CA PHE A 23 0.44 -5.06 -25.20
C PHE A 23 1.53 -4.40 -26.05
N THR A 24 1.17 -3.32 -26.75
CA THR A 24 2.09 -2.61 -27.64
C THR A 24 2.87 -1.55 -26.86
N THR A 25 4.17 -1.46 -27.11
CA THR A 25 5.06 -0.43 -26.59
C THR A 25 5.77 0.28 -27.76
N PRO A 26 6.52 1.37 -27.54
CA PRO A 26 7.34 1.99 -28.61
C PRO A 26 8.35 1.03 -29.25
N PHE A 27 8.72 -0.05 -28.55
CA PHE A 27 9.64 -1.08 -29.04
C PHE A 27 8.94 -2.35 -29.56
N GLY A 28 7.63 -2.28 -29.83
CA GLY A 28 6.83 -3.39 -30.32
C GLY A 28 6.00 -4.07 -29.23
N GLU A 29 5.50 -5.28 -29.54
CA GLU A 29 4.67 -6.05 -28.60
C GLU A 29 5.52 -6.60 -27.45
N ARG A 30 5.00 -6.49 -26.21
CA ARG A 30 5.60 -7.05 -24.98
C ARG A 30 4.53 -7.82 -24.21
N LEU A 31 4.96 -8.76 -23.39
CA LEU A 31 4.10 -9.41 -22.40
C LEU A 31 4.04 -8.57 -21.14
N MET A 32 2.86 -8.47 -20.53
CA MET A 32 2.70 -7.79 -19.25
C MET A 32 3.29 -8.66 -18.11
N VAL A 33 4.32 -8.15 -17.46
CA VAL A 33 4.95 -8.73 -16.26
C VAL A 33 4.68 -7.80 -15.09
N TYR A 34 3.77 -8.19 -14.22
CA TYR A 34 3.28 -7.31 -13.16
C TYR A 34 4.10 -7.45 -11.86
N ALA A 35 4.88 -6.43 -11.53
CA ALA A 35 5.75 -6.37 -10.36
C ALA A 35 5.41 -5.24 -9.37
N ASP A 36 4.15 -4.77 -9.32
CA ASP A 36 3.69 -3.72 -8.40
C ASP A 36 2.60 -4.21 -7.43
N TYR A 37 2.73 -5.44 -6.91
CA TYR A 37 1.77 -6.05 -5.98
C TYR A 37 1.60 -5.25 -4.66
N THR A 38 2.59 -4.52 -4.24
CA THR A 38 2.46 -3.59 -3.09
C THR A 38 1.40 -2.52 -3.32
N ALA A 39 1.14 -2.13 -4.56
CA ALA A 39 0.10 -1.16 -4.89
C ALA A 39 -1.29 -1.82 -4.96
N SER A 40 -1.39 -2.97 -5.62
CA SER A 40 -2.62 -3.76 -5.71
C SER A 40 -2.29 -5.19 -6.09
N GLY A 41 -3.06 -6.17 -5.61
CA GLY A 41 -3.00 -7.54 -6.10
C GLY A 41 -3.50 -7.67 -7.55
N ARG A 42 -3.61 -8.91 -8.03
CA ARG A 42 -4.19 -9.25 -9.33
C ARG A 42 -5.51 -9.99 -9.15
N CYS A 43 -6.45 -9.78 -10.05
CA CYS A 43 -7.70 -10.54 -10.09
C CYS A 43 -7.43 -12.01 -10.45
N LEU A 44 -8.21 -12.92 -9.87
CA LEU A 44 -8.19 -14.34 -10.19
C LEU A 44 -9.48 -14.76 -10.90
N ASP A 45 -9.34 -15.51 -11.98
CA ASP A 45 -10.45 -15.98 -12.80
C ASP A 45 -11.48 -16.79 -11.97
N LEU A 46 -11.01 -17.65 -11.07
CA LEU A 46 -11.88 -18.42 -10.17
C LEU A 46 -12.74 -17.52 -9.26
N VAL A 47 -12.19 -16.41 -8.74
CA VAL A 47 -12.90 -15.46 -7.88
C VAL A 47 -13.92 -14.68 -8.68
N GLU A 48 -13.52 -14.13 -9.84
CA GLU A 48 -14.42 -13.34 -10.69
C GLU A 48 -15.57 -14.19 -11.23
N LYS A 49 -15.31 -15.41 -11.67
CA LYS A 49 -16.34 -16.36 -12.14
C LYS A 49 -17.30 -16.76 -11.01
N TYR A 50 -16.79 -16.98 -9.80
CA TYR A 50 -17.64 -17.26 -8.65
C TYR A 50 -18.57 -16.09 -8.37
N LEU A 51 -18.06 -14.88 -8.28
CA LEU A 51 -18.86 -13.68 -8.05
C LEU A 51 -19.87 -13.44 -9.18
N GLN A 52 -19.47 -13.65 -10.43
CA GLN A 52 -20.38 -13.54 -11.58
C GLN A 52 -21.53 -14.57 -11.50
N ASN A 53 -21.25 -15.81 -11.11
CA ASN A 53 -22.29 -16.82 -10.92
C ASN A 53 -23.22 -16.47 -9.77
N LEU A 54 -22.68 -15.96 -8.66
CA LEU A 54 -23.45 -15.55 -7.49
C LEU A 54 -24.46 -14.45 -7.83
N GLN A 55 -24.09 -13.52 -8.72
CA GLN A 55 -24.97 -12.42 -9.14
C GLN A 55 -26.26 -12.87 -9.85
N ARG A 56 -26.35 -14.11 -10.32
CA ARG A 56 -27.62 -14.67 -10.88
C ARG A 56 -28.74 -14.74 -9.86
N ASN A 57 -28.38 -14.90 -8.57
CA ASN A 57 -29.33 -15.00 -7.46
C ASN A 57 -29.10 -13.87 -6.43
N TYR A 58 -28.47 -12.78 -6.87
CA TYR A 58 -28.17 -11.66 -6.00
C TYR A 58 -29.45 -10.95 -5.54
N ALA A 59 -29.56 -10.74 -4.25
CA ALA A 59 -30.50 -9.82 -3.62
C ALA A 59 -29.78 -8.98 -2.57
N ASN A 60 -30.44 -7.93 -2.08
CA ASN A 60 -29.89 -7.15 -0.98
C ASN A 60 -29.84 -7.98 0.31
N THR A 61 -28.89 -7.68 1.18
CA THR A 61 -28.79 -8.21 2.55
C THR A 61 -29.80 -7.53 3.47
N HIS A 62 -29.83 -7.89 4.75
CA HIS A 62 -30.74 -7.37 5.79
C HIS A 62 -32.21 -7.77 5.57
N THR A 63 -32.47 -8.93 4.96
CA THR A 63 -33.79 -9.53 4.89
C THR A 63 -33.69 -11.04 5.06
N GLU A 64 -34.68 -11.60 5.73
CA GLU A 64 -34.86 -13.04 5.88
C GLU A 64 -36.12 -13.56 5.20
N ASP A 65 -36.86 -12.68 4.53
CA ASP A 65 -38.17 -12.97 3.97
C ASP A 65 -38.12 -13.82 2.70
N ASP A 66 -37.03 -13.65 1.91
CA ASP A 66 -36.84 -14.41 0.68
C ASP A 66 -35.52 -15.20 0.69
N ILE A 67 -35.46 -16.24 -0.16
CA ILE A 67 -34.32 -17.16 -0.19
C ILE A 67 -33.00 -16.47 -0.63
N SER A 68 -33.07 -15.51 -1.56
CA SER A 68 -31.92 -14.83 -2.11
C SER A 68 -31.32 -13.87 -1.08
N GLY A 69 -32.18 -13.04 -0.44
CA GLY A 69 -31.73 -12.11 0.61
C GLY A 69 -31.11 -12.82 1.80
N ARG A 70 -31.78 -13.87 2.30
CA ARG A 70 -31.28 -14.72 3.39
C ARG A 70 -29.93 -15.36 3.07
N SER A 71 -29.80 -15.92 1.85
CA SER A 71 -28.54 -16.52 1.40
C SER A 71 -27.41 -15.51 1.29
N MET A 72 -27.70 -14.31 0.80
CA MET A 72 -26.69 -13.23 0.68
C MET A 72 -26.27 -12.69 2.05
N THR A 73 -27.22 -12.55 3.00
CA THR A 73 -26.92 -12.16 4.40
C THR A 73 -25.97 -13.18 5.05
N HIS A 74 -26.34 -14.46 4.98
CA HIS A 74 -25.50 -15.53 5.54
C HIS A 74 -24.10 -15.59 4.90
N LEU A 75 -24.00 -15.40 3.59
CA LEU A 75 -22.71 -15.41 2.89
C LEU A 75 -21.84 -14.21 3.29
N LEU A 76 -22.45 -13.04 3.53
CA LEU A 76 -21.77 -11.86 4.05
C LEU A 76 -21.18 -12.13 5.43
N GLU A 77 -21.98 -12.69 6.34
CA GLU A 77 -21.53 -13.08 7.69
C GLU A 77 -20.39 -14.11 7.65
N GLN A 78 -20.47 -15.09 6.73
CA GLN A 78 -19.39 -16.05 6.52
C GLN A 78 -18.09 -15.37 6.08
N ALA A 79 -18.15 -14.39 5.18
CA ALA A 79 -16.98 -13.67 4.73
C ALA A 79 -16.34 -12.85 5.87
N GLU A 80 -17.13 -12.14 6.67
CA GLU A 80 -16.66 -11.40 7.84
C GLU A 80 -16.07 -12.33 8.90
N GLN A 81 -16.72 -13.47 9.15
CA GLN A 81 -16.22 -14.47 10.08
C GLN A 81 -14.90 -15.10 9.61
N ALA A 82 -14.76 -15.39 8.31
CA ALA A 82 -13.52 -15.90 7.75
C ALA A 82 -12.36 -14.92 7.95
N ILE A 83 -12.59 -13.62 7.74
CA ILE A 83 -11.58 -12.59 7.99
C ILE A 83 -11.21 -12.55 9.49
N LYS A 84 -12.20 -12.53 10.40
CA LYS A 84 -11.93 -12.54 11.86
C LYS A 84 -11.12 -13.76 12.29
N GLN A 85 -11.40 -14.93 11.71
CA GLN A 85 -10.64 -16.15 12.00
C GLN A 85 -9.20 -16.06 11.47
N SER A 86 -9.02 -15.59 10.24
CA SER A 86 -7.71 -15.46 9.60
C SER A 86 -6.78 -14.49 10.35
N VAL A 87 -7.31 -13.50 11.05
CA VAL A 87 -6.53 -12.56 11.86
C VAL A 87 -6.49 -12.91 13.36
N ASN A 88 -6.99 -14.08 13.74
CA ASN A 88 -7.15 -14.49 15.15
C ASN A 88 -7.73 -13.38 16.04
N ALA A 89 -8.87 -12.81 15.63
CA ALA A 89 -9.48 -11.66 16.31
C ALA A 89 -9.96 -11.95 17.74
N GLY A 90 -10.09 -13.22 18.11
CA GLY A 90 -10.61 -13.67 19.41
C GLY A 90 -12.09 -13.33 19.60
N PRO A 91 -12.65 -13.63 20.79
CA PRO A 91 -14.08 -13.44 21.08
C PRO A 91 -14.49 -11.96 21.19
N ASP A 92 -13.53 -11.10 21.48
CA ASP A 92 -13.74 -9.65 21.64
C ASP A 92 -13.46 -8.85 20.35
N GLY A 93 -12.98 -9.52 19.31
CA GLY A 93 -12.74 -8.92 18.01
C GLY A 93 -14.03 -8.52 17.29
N ARG A 94 -14.04 -7.33 16.69
CA ARG A 94 -15.14 -6.79 15.88
C ARG A 94 -14.59 -6.37 14.52
N ILE A 95 -15.38 -6.60 13.47
CA ILE A 95 -15.03 -6.27 12.11
C ILE A 95 -15.94 -5.19 11.55
N ILE A 96 -15.36 -4.23 10.85
CA ILE A 96 -16.10 -3.25 10.04
C ILE A 96 -15.44 -3.17 8.68
N CYS A 97 -16.22 -3.46 7.64
CA CYS A 97 -15.77 -3.31 6.27
C CYS A 97 -16.04 -1.89 5.78
N VAL A 98 -15.03 -1.28 5.14
CA VAL A 98 -15.03 0.11 4.68
C VAL A 98 -14.60 0.21 3.21
N GLY A 99 -14.96 1.32 2.53
CA GLY A 99 -14.80 1.41 1.08
C GLY A 99 -13.36 1.49 0.55
N THR A 100 -12.39 2.05 1.28
CA THR A 100 -11.10 2.53 0.73
C THR A 100 -9.86 1.91 1.39
N GLY A 101 -9.82 0.60 1.53
CA GLY A 101 -8.67 -0.10 2.09
C GLY A 101 -8.35 0.33 3.52
N ALA A 102 -7.09 0.21 3.93
CA ALA A 102 -6.63 0.58 5.26
C ALA A 102 -6.85 2.08 5.58
N THR A 103 -6.82 2.96 4.58
CA THR A 103 -7.12 4.39 4.77
C THR A 103 -8.52 4.59 5.36
N GLY A 104 -9.53 3.91 4.80
CA GLY A 104 -10.89 3.96 5.34
C GLY A 104 -11.01 3.29 6.72
N ALA A 105 -10.22 2.23 6.96
CA ALA A 105 -10.17 1.55 8.25
C ALA A 105 -9.57 2.44 9.36
N ILE A 106 -8.52 3.18 9.07
CA ILE A 106 -7.89 4.16 9.97
C ILE A 106 -8.87 5.30 10.27
N ASP A 107 -9.49 5.89 9.25
CA ASP A 107 -10.49 6.95 9.42
C ASP A 107 -11.66 6.48 10.28
N LYS A 108 -12.18 5.26 10.02
CA LYS A 108 -13.26 4.66 10.80
C LYS A 108 -12.87 4.47 12.27
N LEU A 109 -11.66 3.97 12.55
CA LEU A 109 -11.17 3.86 13.92
C LEU A 109 -11.06 5.23 14.59
N GLN A 110 -10.51 6.23 13.90
CA GLN A 110 -10.38 7.59 14.43
C GLN A 110 -11.73 8.19 14.81
N GLN A 111 -12.78 7.91 14.04
CA GLN A 111 -14.16 8.29 14.38
C GLN A 111 -14.64 7.56 15.65
N ILE A 112 -14.48 6.24 15.71
CA ILE A 112 -14.90 5.40 16.86
C ILE A 112 -14.25 5.83 18.16
N ILE A 113 -12.94 6.12 18.15
CA ILE A 113 -12.21 6.49 19.38
C ILE A 113 -12.26 7.99 19.69
N GLY A 114 -12.95 8.79 18.87
CA GLY A 114 -13.26 10.19 19.10
C GLY A 114 -12.10 11.15 18.86
N VAL A 115 -11.18 10.85 17.95
CA VAL A 115 -10.10 11.75 17.54
C VAL A 115 -10.38 12.44 16.21
N ALA A 116 -11.24 11.87 15.36
CA ALA A 116 -11.61 12.46 14.08
C ALA A 116 -12.35 13.78 14.27
N LEU A 117 -11.86 14.83 13.62
CA LEU A 117 -12.53 16.14 13.60
C LEU A 117 -12.44 16.75 12.19
N PRO A 118 -13.55 16.72 11.41
CA PRO A 118 -13.56 17.27 10.07
C PRO A 118 -13.09 18.73 10.03
N PRO A 119 -12.25 19.13 9.06
CA PRO A 119 -11.67 20.48 9.01
C PRO A 119 -12.71 21.62 9.03
N ALA A 120 -13.86 21.44 8.35
CA ALA A 120 -14.95 22.39 8.35
C ALA A 120 -15.59 22.54 9.74
N THR A 121 -15.78 21.42 10.46
CA THR A 121 -16.30 21.42 11.84
C THR A 121 -15.33 22.12 12.78
N ARG A 122 -14.02 21.82 12.67
CA ARG A 122 -12.96 22.49 13.45
C ARG A 122 -13.02 24.00 13.25
N ARG A 123 -13.04 24.46 11.98
CA ARG A 123 -13.13 25.88 11.65
C ARG A 123 -14.36 26.56 12.24
N ASN A 124 -15.53 25.92 12.13
CA ASN A 124 -16.78 26.48 12.64
C ASN A 124 -16.78 26.57 14.18
N LEU A 125 -16.30 25.53 14.87
CA LEU A 125 -16.18 25.55 16.34
C LEU A 125 -15.20 26.64 16.81
N THR A 126 -14.05 26.75 16.15
CA THR A 126 -13.07 27.82 16.45
C THR A 126 -13.68 29.23 16.25
N ALA A 127 -14.42 29.44 15.16
CA ALA A 127 -15.10 30.71 14.91
C ALA A 127 -16.14 31.02 16.02
N MET A 128 -16.97 30.06 16.40
CA MET A 128 -17.96 30.20 17.47
C MET A 128 -17.31 30.53 18.82
N LEU A 129 -16.19 29.84 19.16
CA LEU A 129 -15.43 30.10 20.39
C LEU A 129 -14.84 31.53 20.40
N LYS A 130 -14.27 31.96 19.27
CA LYS A 130 -13.72 33.28 19.09
C LYS A 130 -14.79 34.36 19.22
N ASP A 131 -15.96 34.20 18.60
CA ASP A 131 -17.09 35.10 18.67
C ASP A 131 -17.65 35.22 20.10
N LEU A 132 -17.74 34.10 20.82
CA LEU A 132 -18.29 34.03 22.16
C LEU A 132 -17.32 34.56 23.24
N LEU A 133 -16.05 34.21 23.14
CA LEU A 133 -15.04 34.35 24.21
C LEU A 133 -13.90 35.32 23.86
N GLY A 134 -13.82 35.78 22.59
CA GLY A 134 -12.77 36.66 22.08
C GLY A 134 -11.48 35.92 21.68
N GLU A 135 -10.57 36.57 20.97
CA GLU A 135 -9.34 35.98 20.41
C GLU A 135 -8.39 35.41 21.48
N ALA A 136 -8.28 36.06 22.64
CA ALA A 136 -7.43 35.58 23.73
C ALA A 136 -7.91 34.24 24.31
N ALA A 137 -9.23 34.00 24.30
CA ALA A 137 -9.79 32.74 24.76
C ALA A 137 -9.59 31.61 23.72
N ASP A 138 -9.66 31.92 22.42
CA ASP A 138 -9.38 31.00 21.35
C ASP A 138 -7.94 30.48 21.44
N THR A 139 -6.94 31.35 21.60
CA THR A 139 -5.54 30.96 21.80
C THR A 139 -5.37 30.07 23.03
N ARG A 140 -5.97 30.41 24.15
CA ARG A 140 -5.91 29.61 25.39
C ARG A 140 -6.58 28.24 25.21
N PHE A 141 -7.66 28.16 24.47
CA PHE A 141 -8.34 26.91 24.17
C PHE A 141 -7.51 26.02 23.27
N ALA A 142 -6.87 26.57 22.23
CA ALA A 142 -5.94 25.84 21.36
C ALA A 142 -4.75 25.27 22.15
N GLU A 143 -4.15 26.07 23.05
CA GLU A 143 -3.08 25.62 23.94
C GLU A 143 -3.56 24.51 24.90
N TYR A 144 -4.74 24.65 25.47
CA TYR A 144 -5.34 23.65 26.36
C TYR A 144 -5.60 22.34 25.62
N LEU A 145 -6.15 22.39 24.40
CA LEU A 145 -6.34 21.20 23.56
C LEU A 145 -5.02 20.52 23.26
N LYS A 146 -4.00 21.26 22.85
CA LYS A 146 -2.67 20.71 22.55
C LYS A 146 -2.06 19.97 23.74
N GLN A 147 -2.34 20.39 24.97
CA GLN A 147 -1.86 19.74 26.20
C GLN A 147 -2.70 18.53 26.61
N ARG A 148 -3.94 18.40 26.13
CA ARG A 148 -4.92 17.39 26.60
C ARG A 148 -5.31 16.36 25.53
N GLN A 149 -5.18 16.72 24.25
CA GLN A 149 -5.51 15.80 23.15
C GLN A 149 -4.66 14.53 23.23
N PRO A 150 -5.15 13.40 22.72
CA PRO A 150 -4.40 12.15 22.66
C PRO A 150 -3.00 12.32 22.06
N VAL A 151 -2.07 11.48 22.48
CA VAL A 151 -0.74 11.34 21.85
C VAL A 151 -0.74 10.09 21.03
N VAL A 152 -0.33 10.22 19.76
CA VAL A 152 -0.21 9.10 18.84
C VAL A 152 1.26 8.91 18.49
N PHE A 153 1.82 7.77 18.88
CA PHE A 153 3.16 7.34 18.51
C PHE A 153 3.07 6.61 17.17
N VAL A 154 3.85 7.05 16.20
CA VAL A 154 3.91 6.46 14.84
C VAL A 154 5.31 5.99 14.54
N GLY A 155 5.42 5.02 13.63
CA GLY A 155 6.70 4.52 13.16
C GLY A 155 7.43 5.50 12.23
N PRO A 156 8.70 5.26 11.97
CA PRO A 156 9.52 6.10 11.08
C PRO A 156 9.23 5.86 9.60
N TYR A 157 8.54 4.78 9.24
CA TYR A 157 8.24 4.39 7.85
C TYR A 157 6.74 4.23 7.58
N GLU A 158 5.92 5.10 8.20
CA GLU A 158 4.49 5.06 8.00
C GLU A 158 4.07 5.46 6.57
N HIS A 159 3.04 4.79 6.08
CA HIS A 159 2.31 5.29 4.93
C HIS A 159 1.57 6.58 5.32
N HIS A 160 1.44 7.54 4.39
CA HIS A 160 0.74 8.81 4.63
C HIS A 160 -0.65 8.64 5.26
N SER A 161 -1.37 7.56 4.97
CA SER A 161 -2.67 7.27 5.59
C SER A 161 -2.59 7.05 7.09
N ASN A 162 -1.47 6.49 7.59
CA ASN A 162 -1.26 6.22 9.02
C ASN A 162 -0.42 7.31 9.71
N GLU A 163 -0.13 8.39 9.05
CA GLU A 163 0.62 9.51 9.62
C GLU A 163 -0.18 10.83 9.49
N ILE A 164 -0.48 11.26 8.25
CA ILE A 164 -1.12 12.55 7.99
C ILE A 164 -2.52 12.59 8.59
N SER A 165 -3.28 11.49 8.55
CA SER A 165 -4.62 11.44 9.13
C SER A 165 -4.63 11.75 10.63
N TRP A 166 -3.63 11.26 11.37
CA TRP A 166 -3.48 11.60 12.78
C TRP A 166 -3.06 13.05 13.00
N ARG A 167 -2.15 13.59 12.16
CA ARG A 167 -1.69 14.98 12.25
C ARG A 167 -2.82 15.99 12.02
N GLU A 168 -3.77 15.66 11.15
CA GLU A 168 -4.90 16.55 10.79
C GLU A 168 -6.10 16.41 11.74
N ASN A 169 -6.07 15.46 12.67
CA ASN A 169 -7.11 15.23 13.65
C ASN A 169 -6.76 15.76 15.06
N LEU A 170 -7.58 15.46 16.07
CA LEU A 170 -7.37 15.86 17.47
C LEU A 170 -6.31 14.96 18.13
N ALA A 171 -5.07 15.07 17.70
CA ALA A 171 -3.96 14.30 18.25
C ALA A 171 -2.64 15.07 18.20
N THR A 172 -1.72 14.72 19.10
CA THR A 172 -0.31 15.09 19.00
C THR A 172 0.43 13.87 18.44
N VAL A 173 1.00 13.99 17.25
CA VAL A 173 1.75 12.91 16.62
C VAL A 173 3.21 13.00 17.03
N VAL A 174 3.78 11.87 17.46
CA VAL A 174 5.17 11.73 17.88
C VAL A 174 5.77 10.56 17.14
N GLU A 175 6.81 10.81 16.36
CA GLU A 175 7.49 9.79 15.59
C GLU A 175 8.55 9.07 16.44
N VAL A 176 8.58 7.74 16.36
CA VAL A 176 9.61 6.88 16.96
C VAL A 176 10.79 6.78 16.00
N ASN A 177 12.02 6.77 16.53
CA ASN A 177 13.22 6.67 15.71
C ASN A 177 13.39 5.28 15.08
N LEU A 178 14.27 5.21 14.06
CA LEU A 178 14.84 3.96 13.59
C LEU A 178 15.93 3.49 14.57
N ASP A 179 16.05 2.17 14.70
CA ASP A 179 17.23 1.53 15.27
C ASP A 179 18.39 1.49 14.24
N ASP A 180 19.57 1.01 14.68
CA ASP A 180 20.76 0.91 13.81
C ASP A 180 20.60 -0.08 12.65
N GLU A 181 19.60 -0.95 12.69
CA GLU A 181 19.30 -1.96 11.65
C GLU A 181 18.14 -1.55 10.73
N GLY A 182 17.57 -0.35 10.94
CA GLY A 182 16.49 0.21 10.13
C GLY A 182 15.10 -0.23 10.54
N GLY A 183 14.93 -0.83 11.73
CA GLY A 183 13.67 -1.14 12.37
C GLY A 183 13.17 -0.03 13.30
N ILE A 184 12.10 -0.30 14.05
CA ILE A 184 11.58 0.63 15.06
C ILE A 184 12.41 0.51 16.35
N ASP A 185 12.94 1.64 16.84
CA ASP A 185 13.66 1.71 18.12
C ASP A 185 12.69 1.57 19.30
N LEU A 186 12.61 0.35 19.86
CA LEU A 186 11.80 0.05 21.04
C LEU A 186 12.26 0.81 22.29
N GLY A 187 13.56 1.07 22.42
CA GLY A 187 14.10 1.85 23.54
C GLY A 187 13.65 3.31 23.49
N HIS A 188 13.66 3.91 22.30
CA HIS A 188 13.13 5.26 22.11
C HIS A 188 11.60 5.30 22.33
N LEU A 189 10.84 4.29 21.86
CA LEU A 189 9.41 4.21 22.13
C LEU A 189 9.14 4.15 23.64
N GLU A 190 9.90 3.35 24.40
CA GLU A 190 9.73 3.26 25.86
C GLU A 190 10.06 4.60 26.54
N GLN A 191 11.10 5.31 26.11
CA GLN A 191 11.42 6.65 26.62
C GLN A 191 10.28 7.64 26.37
N LEU A 192 9.67 7.64 25.19
CA LEU A 192 8.54 8.48 24.83
C LEU A 192 7.30 8.14 25.68
N LEU A 193 7.02 6.86 25.94
CA LEU A 193 5.92 6.42 26.79
C LEU A 193 6.09 6.84 28.25
N GLN A 194 7.33 7.03 28.71
CA GLN A 194 7.67 7.50 30.04
C GLN A 194 7.72 9.04 30.16
N ASP A 195 7.70 9.76 29.05
CA ASP A 195 7.86 11.22 29.05
C ASP A 195 6.73 11.90 29.86
N PRO A 196 7.08 12.72 30.89
CA PRO A 196 6.10 13.47 31.69
C PRO A 196 5.15 14.35 30.87
N ALA A 197 5.57 14.82 29.70
CA ALA A 197 4.74 15.65 28.81
C ALA A 197 3.51 14.90 28.28
N TYR A 198 3.53 13.59 28.29
CA TYR A 198 2.44 12.72 27.78
C TYR A 198 1.66 12.00 28.88
N GLN A 199 2.04 12.18 30.14
CA GLN A 199 1.35 11.56 31.28
C GLN A 199 -0.07 12.12 31.45
N GLY A 200 -1.03 11.22 31.77
CA GLY A 200 -2.43 11.58 31.94
C GLY A 200 -3.20 11.89 30.65
N ARG A 201 -2.54 11.73 29.49
CA ARG A 201 -3.17 11.82 28.17
C ARG A 201 -3.49 10.40 27.65
N LYS A 202 -4.55 10.29 26.82
CA LYS A 202 -4.80 9.03 26.08
C LYS A 202 -3.62 8.79 25.12
N ARG A 203 -3.02 7.61 25.18
CA ARG A 203 -1.86 7.24 24.35
C ARG A 203 -2.25 6.15 23.37
N ILE A 204 -1.79 6.27 22.16
CA ILE A 204 -2.09 5.37 21.05
C ILE A 204 -0.79 5.12 20.30
N GLY A 205 -0.44 3.85 20.07
CA GLY A 205 0.57 3.49 19.07
C GLY A 205 -0.14 3.13 17.77
N SER A 206 0.32 3.66 16.64
CA SER A 206 -0.21 3.32 15.32
C SER A 206 0.96 3.09 14.37
N PHE A 207 1.30 1.83 14.11
CA PHE A 207 2.52 1.43 13.44
C PHE A 207 2.22 0.59 12.19
N SER A 208 2.98 0.80 11.11
CA SER A 208 2.97 -0.13 9.97
C SER A 208 3.59 -1.45 10.36
N ALA A 209 2.89 -2.57 10.12
CA ALA A 209 3.39 -3.91 10.39
C ALA A 209 4.55 -4.31 9.47
N ALA A 210 4.66 -3.67 8.31
CA ALA A 210 5.85 -3.66 7.48
C ALA A 210 5.93 -2.39 6.63
N SER A 211 7.14 -1.96 6.33
CA SER A 211 7.38 -0.83 5.42
C SER A 211 6.92 -1.15 3.99
N ASN A 212 6.06 -0.32 3.42
CA ASN A 212 5.68 -0.40 2.01
C ASN A 212 6.79 0.07 1.04
N VAL A 213 7.92 0.51 1.56
CA VAL A 213 9.10 0.94 0.80
C VAL A 213 10.17 -0.14 0.81
N THR A 214 10.67 -0.48 1.99
CA THR A 214 11.79 -1.42 2.14
C THR A 214 11.35 -2.84 2.42
N GLY A 215 10.08 -3.07 2.72
CA GLY A 215 9.59 -4.39 3.16
C GLY A 215 9.96 -4.75 4.61
N MET A 216 10.70 -3.89 5.31
CA MET A 216 11.14 -4.12 6.69
C MET A 216 9.97 -4.47 7.59
N LEU A 217 10.05 -5.61 8.28
CA LEU A 217 9.06 -6.10 9.23
C LEU A 217 9.15 -5.38 10.58
N THR A 218 8.00 -5.16 11.19
CA THR A 218 7.86 -4.54 12.51
C THR A 218 7.59 -5.63 13.57
N PRO A 219 8.25 -5.59 14.74
CA PRO A 219 7.99 -6.51 15.84
C PRO A 219 6.69 -6.12 16.56
N VAL A 220 5.54 -6.43 15.91
CA VAL A 220 4.21 -5.93 16.30
C VAL A 220 3.80 -6.32 17.71
N HIS A 221 4.11 -7.55 18.13
CA HIS A 221 3.70 -8.05 19.46
C HIS A 221 4.56 -7.49 20.58
N GLU A 222 5.85 -7.29 20.35
CA GLU A 222 6.75 -6.62 21.30
C GLU A 222 6.33 -5.17 21.51
N ILE A 223 5.97 -4.48 20.41
CA ILE A 223 5.44 -3.10 20.47
C ILE A 223 4.10 -3.08 21.21
N ALA A 224 3.17 -4.01 20.92
CA ALA A 224 1.88 -4.09 21.59
C ALA A 224 2.05 -4.33 23.10
N ALA A 225 2.91 -5.28 23.50
CA ALA A 225 3.21 -5.55 24.90
C ALA A 225 3.82 -4.32 25.61
N LEU A 226 4.69 -3.58 24.92
CA LEU A 226 5.27 -2.34 25.43
C LEU A 226 4.20 -1.26 25.61
N LEU A 227 3.36 -1.03 24.60
CA LEU A 227 2.26 -0.06 24.66
C LEU A 227 1.30 -0.36 25.82
N HIS A 228 0.85 -1.61 25.97
CA HIS A 228 -0.08 -2.00 27.03
C HIS A 228 0.53 -1.88 28.43
N ARG A 229 1.84 -2.09 28.59
CA ARG A 229 2.54 -1.85 29.86
C ARG A 229 2.37 -0.41 30.35
N TYR A 230 2.21 0.52 29.43
CA TYR A 230 2.00 1.95 29.70
C TYR A 230 0.56 2.40 29.44
N ASP A 231 -0.42 1.49 29.42
CA ASP A 231 -1.84 1.79 29.23
C ASP A 231 -2.12 2.57 27.92
N ALA A 232 -1.45 2.18 26.84
CA ALA A 232 -1.62 2.75 25.51
C ALA A 232 -2.32 1.76 24.56
N ILE A 233 -3.13 2.27 23.64
CA ILE A 233 -3.81 1.47 22.60
C ILE A 233 -2.79 1.05 21.53
N ALA A 234 -2.86 -0.21 21.08
CA ALA A 234 -1.94 -0.81 20.11
C ALA A 234 -2.64 -1.06 18.76
N CYS A 235 -2.37 -0.19 17.76
CA CYS A 235 -2.95 -0.27 16.42
C CYS A 235 -1.86 -0.54 15.37
N PHE A 236 -2.18 -1.38 14.35
CA PHE A 236 -1.21 -1.74 13.32
C PHE A 236 -1.80 -1.69 11.91
N ASP A 237 -1.07 -1.03 11.00
CA ASP A 237 -1.37 -0.99 9.57
C ASP A 237 -0.69 -2.16 8.85
N TYR A 238 -1.50 -3.14 8.49
CA TYR A 238 -1.09 -4.32 7.74
C TYR A 238 -1.27 -4.17 6.22
N ALA A 239 -1.54 -2.97 5.71
CA ALA A 239 -1.84 -2.78 4.29
C ALA A 239 -0.75 -3.33 3.35
N ALA A 240 0.53 -3.26 3.73
CA ALA A 240 1.63 -3.76 2.92
C ALA A 240 1.89 -5.25 3.13
N SER A 241 1.71 -5.76 4.34
CA SER A 241 2.15 -7.09 4.76
C SER A 241 1.05 -8.15 4.86
N ALA A 242 -0.21 -7.74 5.02
CA ALA A 242 -1.32 -8.69 5.22
C ALA A 242 -1.41 -9.83 4.19
N PRO A 243 -1.07 -9.66 2.90
CA PRO A 243 -1.07 -10.76 1.94
C PRO A 243 -0.03 -11.85 2.24
N TYR A 244 1.00 -11.56 3.03
CA TYR A 244 2.23 -12.35 3.12
C TYR A 244 2.50 -12.94 4.50
N VAL A 245 2.10 -12.24 5.58
CA VAL A 245 2.44 -12.60 6.96
C VAL A 245 1.23 -13.08 7.76
N GLU A 246 1.48 -13.77 8.87
CA GLU A 246 0.46 -14.05 9.87
C GLU A 246 -0.02 -12.77 10.55
N ILE A 247 -1.32 -12.67 10.80
CA ILE A 247 -1.92 -11.63 11.63
C ILE A 247 -2.54 -12.32 12.84
N ASP A 248 -1.95 -12.10 14.00
CA ASP A 248 -2.40 -12.70 15.27
C ASP A 248 -2.82 -11.59 16.24
N MET A 249 -4.12 -11.23 16.24
CA MET A 249 -4.60 -10.18 17.14
C MET A 249 -4.71 -10.64 18.61
N CYS A 250 -4.73 -11.94 18.85
CA CYS A 250 -4.94 -12.50 20.19
C CYS A 250 -3.93 -13.62 20.46
N PRO A 251 -2.62 -13.30 20.55
CA PRO A 251 -1.57 -14.29 20.76
C PRO A 251 -1.71 -14.99 22.11
N GLU A 252 -1.07 -16.16 22.21
CA GLU A 252 -1.07 -16.91 23.48
C GLU A 252 -0.52 -16.05 24.63
N PRO A 253 -1.21 -16.06 25.80
CA PRO A 253 -0.79 -15.25 26.94
C PRO A 253 0.64 -15.56 27.39
N GLY A 254 1.44 -14.53 27.58
CA GLY A 254 2.81 -14.64 28.09
C GLY A 254 3.90 -14.92 27.03
N LYS A 255 3.52 -15.21 25.77
CA LYS A 255 4.48 -15.45 24.69
C LYS A 255 5.47 -14.29 24.48
N TYR A 256 5.02 -13.05 24.68
CA TYR A 256 5.80 -11.82 24.49
C TYR A 256 6.01 -11.02 25.78
N GLY A 257 5.89 -11.66 26.95
CA GLY A 257 6.19 -11.04 28.25
C GLY A 257 5.15 -10.06 28.80
N GLY A 258 3.91 -10.08 28.26
CA GLY A 258 2.81 -9.22 28.68
C GLY A 258 1.56 -9.42 27.82
N ASP A 259 0.61 -8.46 27.89
CA ASP A 259 -0.50 -8.39 26.94
C ASP A 259 0.02 -7.88 25.59
N ALA A 260 0.19 -8.78 24.64
CA ALA A 260 0.66 -8.51 23.30
C ALA A 260 -0.47 -8.56 22.26
N SER A 261 -1.73 -8.52 22.71
CA SER A 261 -2.89 -8.46 21.83
C SER A 261 -2.92 -7.15 21.03
N LEU A 262 -3.47 -7.20 19.81
CA LEU A 262 -3.60 -6.01 18.99
C LEU A 262 -4.99 -5.41 19.19
N ASP A 263 -5.04 -4.10 19.49
CA ASP A 263 -6.32 -3.40 19.69
C ASP A 263 -7.04 -3.10 18.39
N ALA A 264 -6.29 -2.83 17.33
CA ALA A 264 -6.84 -2.64 16.00
C ALA A 264 -5.84 -3.01 14.91
N VAL A 265 -6.34 -3.56 13.81
CA VAL A 265 -5.59 -3.80 12.58
C VAL A 265 -6.33 -3.20 11.38
N PHE A 266 -5.55 -2.58 10.48
CA PHE A 266 -6.04 -1.95 9.26
C PHE A 266 -5.56 -2.74 8.06
N ILE A 267 -6.47 -3.18 7.19
CA ILE A 267 -6.13 -4.08 6.12
C ILE A 267 -6.69 -3.58 4.79
N SER A 268 -5.89 -3.78 3.73
CA SER A 268 -6.24 -3.47 2.34
C SER A 268 -6.38 -4.76 1.52
N PRO A 269 -7.53 -5.47 1.56
CA PRO A 269 -7.67 -6.74 0.85
C PRO A 269 -7.50 -6.64 -0.66
N HIS A 270 -7.63 -5.44 -1.26
CA HIS A 270 -7.33 -5.24 -2.68
C HIS A 270 -5.87 -5.51 -3.05
N LYS A 271 -4.95 -5.63 -2.07
CA LYS A 271 -3.55 -5.99 -2.29
C LYS A 271 -3.30 -7.50 -2.29
N PHE A 272 -4.25 -8.28 -1.79
CA PHE A 272 -4.19 -9.74 -1.87
C PHE A 272 -4.39 -10.23 -3.30
N LEU A 273 -3.90 -11.40 -3.58
CA LEU A 273 -4.24 -12.13 -4.80
C LEU A 273 -5.75 -12.44 -4.82
N GLY A 274 -6.42 -12.12 -5.92
CA GLY A 274 -7.90 -12.19 -6.03
C GLY A 274 -8.64 -11.01 -5.38
N GLY A 275 -7.93 -10.06 -4.74
CA GLY A 275 -8.52 -8.99 -3.96
C GLY A 275 -8.89 -7.67 -4.64
N PRO A 276 -8.42 -7.30 -5.85
CA PRO A 276 -8.78 -6.02 -6.45
C PRO A 276 -10.30 -5.80 -6.51
N GLY A 277 -10.75 -4.63 -6.01
CA GLY A 277 -12.19 -4.32 -5.87
C GLY A 277 -12.80 -4.72 -4.51
N ALA A 278 -12.04 -5.34 -3.61
CA ALA A 278 -12.50 -5.66 -2.25
C ALA A 278 -12.60 -4.42 -1.35
N SER A 279 -13.48 -4.48 -0.37
CA SER A 279 -13.57 -3.48 0.71
C SER A 279 -12.31 -3.45 1.57
N GLY A 280 -11.98 -2.30 2.13
CA GLY A 280 -11.05 -2.20 3.24
C GLY A 280 -11.61 -2.85 4.52
N VAL A 281 -10.75 -3.22 5.44
CA VAL A 281 -11.14 -3.93 6.65
C VAL A 281 -10.50 -3.30 7.87
N LEU A 282 -11.33 -2.97 8.86
CA LEU A 282 -10.96 -2.68 10.24
C LEU A 282 -11.36 -3.87 11.09
N VAL A 283 -10.40 -4.49 11.79
CA VAL A 283 -10.71 -5.40 12.90
C VAL A 283 -10.16 -4.79 14.19
N PHE A 284 -11.00 -4.73 15.22
CA PHE A 284 -10.61 -4.10 16.48
C PHE A 284 -11.20 -4.81 17.69
N ASN A 285 -10.55 -4.66 18.85
CA ASN A 285 -11.03 -5.20 20.10
C ASN A 285 -12.13 -4.28 20.67
N ARG A 286 -13.26 -4.86 21.09
CA ARG A 286 -14.40 -4.10 21.66
C ARG A 286 -14.03 -3.26 22.89
N ARG A 287 -12.90 -3.52 23.56
CA ARG A 287 -12.44 -2.75 24.75
C ARG A 287 -12.19 -1.28 24.44
N ILE A 288 -11.91 -0.92 23.17
CA ILE A 288 -11.67 0.46 22.75
C ILE A 288 -12.94 1.17 22.24
N TYR A 289 -14.09 0.46 22.18
CA TYR A 289 -15.37 0.99 21.69
C TYR A 289 -16.19 1.61 22.81
N GLN A 290 -16.73 2.81 22.57
CA GLN A 290 -17.59 3.53 23.52
C GLN A 290 -19.06 3.27 23.19
N LYS A 291 -19.65 2.22 23.76
CA LYS A 291 -21.00 1.74 23.45
C LYS A 291 -22.12 2.69 23.92
N ASP A 292 -21.86 3.54 24.88
CA ASP A 292 -22.77 4.55 25.41
C ASP A 292 -22.98 5.75 24.47
N LEU A 293 -22.16 5.88 23.42
CA LEU A 293 -22.29 6.88 22.38
C LEU A 293 -23.10 6.35 21.17
N PRO A 294 -23.71 7.25 20.37
CA PRO A 294 -24.21 6.89 19.05
C PRO A 294 -23.10 6.28 18.18
N PRO A 295 -23.45 5.47 17.15
CA PRO A 295 -22.45 4.97 16.19
C PRO A 295 -21.77 6.14 15.48
N SER A 296 -20.59 5.89 14.93
CA SER A 296 -19.78 6.90 14.22
C SER A 296 -20.54 7.55 13.05
N VAL A 297 -21.47 6.79 12.43
CA VAL A 297 -22.42 7.29 11.42
C VAL A 297 -23.82 6.77 11.77
N SER A 298 -24.70 7.66 12.14
CA SER A 298 -26.12 7.34 12.43
C SER A 298 -26.94 7.38 11.14
N ALA A 299 -27.43 6.22 10.68
CA ALA A 299 -28.18 6.09 9.43
C ALA A 299 -29.08 4.86 9.43
N GLY A 300 -29.75 4.57 8.30
CA GLY A 300 -30.46 3.30 8.10
C GLY A 300 -29.54 2.09 8.28
N GLY A 301 -30.08 1.03 8.89
CA GLY A 301 -29.33 -0.18 9.25
C GLY A 301 -28.62 -0.14 10.60
N THR A 302 -28.58 1.01 11.29
CA THR A 302 -27.87 1.15 12.59
C THR A 302 -28.81 1.27 13.79
N VAL A 303 -30.13 1.22 13.56
CA VAL A 303 -31.18 1.53 14.53
C VAL A 303 -32.17 0.39 14.67
N ASP A 304 -32.61 0.11 15.89
CA ASP A 304 -33.74 -0.77 16.19
C ASP A 304 -35.08 -0.02 16.10
N TYR A 305 -35.07 1.27 16.46
CA TYR A 305 -36.26 2.11 16.40
C TYR A 305 -35.93 3.57 16.10
N VAL A 306 -36.79 4.21 15.30
CA VAL A 306 -36.76 5.67 15.06
C VAL A 306 -38.15 6.23 15.20
N GLY A 307 -38.30 7.16 16.16
CA GLY A 307 -39.49 7.96 16.39
C GLY A 307 -39.34 9.40 15.88
N PRO A 308 -40.37 10.25 16.05
CA PRO A 308 -40.30 11.64 15.62
C PRO A 308 -39.22 12.47 16.32
N THR A 309 -38.81 12.10 17.52
CA THR A 309 -37.88 12.86 18.38
C THR A 309 -36.82 12.00 19.07
N SER A 310 -36.81 10.69 18.84
CA SER A 310 -35.90 9.74 19.48
C SER A 310 -35.54 8.61 18.55
N GLN A 311 -34.40 7.99 18.82
CA GLN A 311 -33.93 6.77 18.14
C GLN A 311 -33.21 5.87 19.13
N ASP A 312 -33.33 4.57 18.90
CA ASP A 312 -32.59 3.54 19.63
C ASP A 312 -31.68 2.79 18.65
N PHE A 313 -30.39 2.67 19.04
CA PHE A 313 -29.38 2.05 18.18
C PHE A 313 -29.21 0.56 18.50
N ILE A 314 -28.94 -0.23 17.46
CA ILE A 314 -28.67 -1.66 17.57
C ILE A 314 -27.56 -1.92 18.60
N GLU A 315 -27.75 -2.95 19.42
CA GLU A 315 -26.83 -3.36 20.50
C GLU A 315 -25.53 -3.97 19.95
N ASP A 316 -25.59 -4.73 18.87
CA ASP A 316 -24.40 -5.32 18.25
C ASP A 316 -23.52 -4.25 17.63
N ILE A 317 -22.22 -4.28 17.94
CA ILE A 317 -21.25 -3.26 17.51
C ILE A 317 -21.02 -3.31 16.00
N GLU A 318 -20.96 -4.51 15.42
CA GLU A 318 -20.70 -4.68 13.99
C GLU A 318 -21.88 -4.15 13.18
N GLU A 319 -23.11 -4.47 13.59
CA GLU A 319 -24.32 -4.02 12.92
C GLU A 319 -24.55 -2.51 13.07
N ARG A 320 -24.39 -1.96 14.28
CA ARG A 320 -24.59 -0.51 14.51
C ARG A 320 -23.56 0.38 13.81
N GLU A 321 -22.43 -0.15 13.42
CA GLU A 321 -21.38 0.60 12.68
C GLU A 321 -21.45 0.38 11.15
N LYS A 322 -22.38 -0.47 10.66
CA LYS A 322 -22.68 -0.68 9.25
C LYS A 322 -23.80 0.25 8.78
N ALA A 323 -23.48 1.52 8.57
CA ALA A 323 -24.45 2.51 8.10
C ALA A 323 -24.75 2.34 6.60
N GLY A 324 -26.02 2.07 6.27
CA GLY A 324 -26.50 1.84 4.89
C GLY A 324 -26.15 0.44 4.37
N THR A 325 -26.56 0.15 3.14
CA THR A 325 -26.24 -1.13 2.50
C THR A 325 -24.74 -1.26 2.26
N PRO A 326 -24.08 -2.29 2.81
CA PRO A 326 -22.65 -2.48 2.62
C PRO A 326 -22.33 -2.90 1.18
N GLY A 327 -21.06 -2.78 0.80
CA GLY A 327 -20.58 -3.31 -0.47
C GLY A 327 -20.48 -4.83 -0.46
N VAL A 328 -21.62 -5.52 -0.60
CA VAL A 328 -21.73 -6.97 -0.38
C VAL A 328 -20.70 -7.74 -1.20
N LEU A 329 -20.67 -7.55 -2.53
CA LEU A 329 -19.72 -8.27 -3.40
C LEU A 329 -18.26 -7.93 -3.08
N GLN A 330 -18.00 -6.70 -2.65
CA GLN A 330 -16.67 -6.25 -2.23
C GLN A 330 -16.20 -6.94 -0.93
N ILE A 331 -17.13 -7.17 0.01
CA ILE A 331 -16.83 -7.87 1.28
C ILE A 331 -16.65 -9.36 1.02
N LEU A 332 -17.50 -9.97 0.17
CA LEU A 332 -17.32 -11.36 -0.24
C LEU A 332 -15.96 -11.58 -0.90
N LYS A 333 -15.54 -10.65 -1.75
CA LYS A 333 -14.23 -10.69 -2.39
C LYS A 333 -13.08 -10.58 -1.36
N ALA A 334 -13.23 -9.74 -0.35
CA ALA A 334 -12.27 -9.67 0.76
C ALA A 334 -12.17 -11.01 1.49
N GLY A 335 -13.30 -11.60 1.89
CA GLY A 335 -13.34 -12.91 2.53
C GLY A 335 -12.67 -14.02 1.70
N LEU A 336 -12.95 -14.06 0.39
CA LEU A 336 -12.32 -15.01 -0.53
C LEU A 336 -10.80 -14.82 -0.61
N ALA A 337 -10.31 -13.58 -0.66
CA ALA A 337 -8.88 -13.29 -0.70
C ALA A 337 -8.15 -13.80 0.56
N PHE A 338 -8.75 -13.62 1.74
CA PHE A 338 -8.25 -14.21 2.99
C PHE A 338 -8.26 -15.74 2.96
N GLN A 339 -9.38 -16.35 2.55
CA GLN A 339 -9.47 -17.81 2.45
C GLN A 339 -8.43 -18.40 1.48
N ILE A 340 -8.13 -17.75 0.36
CA ILE A 340 -7.08 -18.17 -0.56
C ILE A 340 -5.71 -18.16 0.14
N LYS A 341 -5.37 -17.07 0.84
CA LYS A 341 -4.14 -16.97 1.63
C LYS A 341 -4.04 -18.09 2.67
N ASP A 342 -5.11 -18.33 3.44
CA ASP A 342 -5.14 -19.34 4.49
C ASP A 342 -5.02 -20.77 3.92
N HIS A 343 -5.60 -21.04 2.74
CA HIS A 343 -5.48 -22.32 2.05
C HIS A 343 -4.07 -22.60 1.55
N ILE A 344 -3.34 -21.57 1.08
CA ILE A 344 -1.93 -21.70 0.71
C ILE A 344 -1.11 -21.97 1.98
N GLY A 345 -1.41 -21.26 3.04
CA GLY A 345 -0.72 -21.29 4.32
C GLY A 345 0.42 -20.28 4.38
N VAL A 346 0.40 -19.45 5.43
CA VAL A 346 1.40 -18.38 5.62
C VAL A 346 2.85 -18.92 5.64
N PRO A 347 3.18 -20.04 6.30
CA PRO A 347 4.56 -20.56 6.26
C PRO A 347 5.07 -20.90 4.86
N VAL A 348 4.16 -21.31 3.95
CA VAL A 348 4.52 -21.61 2.55
C VAL A 348 4.78 -20.31 1.78
N ILE A 349 3.96 -19.28 2.04
CA ILE A 349 4.13 -17.95 1.47
C ILE A 349 5.47 -17.35 1.93
N GLU A 350 5.73 -17.32 3.23
CA GLU A 350 6.96 -16.77 3.83
C GLU A 350 8.22 -17.46 3.31
N ALA A 351 8.20 -18.80 3.21
CA ALA A 351 9.32 -19.54 2.64
C ALA A 351 9.61 -19.14 1.18
N ARG A 352 8.57 -18.94 0.37
CA ARG A 352 8.73 -18.47 -1.02
C ARG A 352 9.21 -17.02 -1.09
N GLU A 353 8.66 -16.13 -0.28
CA GLU A 353 9.07 -14.73 -0.20
C GLU A 353 10.56 -14.62 0.19
N HIS A 354 11.00 -15.41 1.17
CA HIS A 354 12.40 -15.47 1.58
C HIS A 354 13.32 -15.96 0.44
N GLU A 355 12.95 -17.02 -0.28
CA GLU A 355 13.70 -17.50 -1.44
C GLU A 355 13.85 -16.42 -2.53
N LEU A 356 12.77 -15.68 -2.82
CA LEU A 356 12.76 -14.59 -3.79
C LEU A 356 13.70 -13.45 -3.38
N LEU A 357 13.71 -13.09 -2.10
CA LEU A 357 14.63 -12.07 -1.55
C LEU A 357 16.08 -12.53 -1.59
N MET A 358 16.37 -13.77 -1.17
CA MET A 358 17.71 -14.35 -1.23
C MET A 358 18.25 -14.31 -2.67
N THR A 359 17.45 -14.78 -3.64
CA THR A 359 17.83 -14.77 -5.06
C THR A 359 18.14 -13.33 -5.53
N THR A 360 17.31 -12.37 -5.17
CA THR A 360 17.47 -10.97 -5.58
C THR A 360 18.73 -10.34 -4.99
N PHE A 361 18.90 -10.49 -3.67
CA PHE A 361 20.04 -9.85 -2.97
C PHE A 361 21.35 -10.50 -3.32
N ASP A 362 21.40 -11.83 -3.50
CA ASP A 362 22.60 -12.54 -3.97
C ASP A 362 23.04 -12.09 -5.36
N ARG A 363 22.09 -11.81 -6.26
CA ARG A 363 22.40 -11.30 -7.61
C ARG A 363 22.91 -9.87 -7.59
N TRP A 364 22.40 -9.03 -6.68
CA TRP A 364 22.69 -7.59 -6.68
C TRP A 364 23.80 -7.14 -5.73
N LYS A 365 24.19 -7.95 -4.76
CA LYS A 365 25.17 -7.59 -3.70
C LYS A 365 26.51 -7.04 -4.21
N ASP A 366 26.97 -7.52 -5.37
CA ASP A 366 28.25 -7.13 -5.95
C ASP A 366 28.08 -6.16 -7.15
N ASN A 367 26.86 -5.67 -7.40
CA ASN A 367 26.57 -4.75 -8.49
C ASN A 367 26.50 -3.30 -7.99
N PRO A 368 27.56 -2.48 -8.17
CA PRO A 368 27.59 -1.12 -7.64
C PRO A 368 26.62 -0.16 -8.33
N ALA A 369 26.05 -0.57 -9.48
CA ALA A 369 25.06 0.22 -10.20
C ALA A 369 23.64 0.10 -9.61
N ILE A 370 23.42 -0.86 -8.69
CA ILE A 370 22.11 -1.09 -8.05
C ILE A 370 22.24 -0.81 -6.56
N GLU A 371 21.58 0.24 -6.10
CA GLU A 371 21.54 0.61 -4.68
C GLU A 371 20.21 0.19 -4.07
N ILE A 372 20.22 -0.82 -3.19
CA ILE A 372 19.03 -1.32 -2.50
C ILE A 372 18.70 -0.39 -1.33
N MET A 373 17.43 0.03 -1.23
CA MET A 373 16.96 0.85 -0.12
C MET A 373 16.71 0.03 1.14
N GLY A 374 17.22 0.51 2.26
CA GLY A 374 17.11 -0.13 3.59
C GLY A 374 18.00 -1.36 3.76
N ASN A 375 17.84 -2.05 4.90
CA ASN A 375 18.65 -3.22 5.23
C ASN A 375 18.31 -4.40 4.29
N PRO A 376 19.28 -4.99 3.56
CA PRO A 376 19.03 -6.09 2.62
C PRO A 376 18.98 -7.48 3.28
N ASP A 377 18.71 -7.58 4.57
CA ASP A 377 18.56 -8.86 5.27
C ASP A 377 17.18 -9.49 4.93
N PRO A 378 17.13 -10.65 4.23
CA PRO A 378 15.89 -11.30 3.83
C PRO A 378 15.06 -11.84 5.01
N GLU A 379 15.68 -12.11 6.17
CA GLU A 379 14.98 -12.57 7.39
C GLU A 379 14.12 -11.48 8.03
N ARG A 380 14.38 -10.22 7.67
CA ARG A 380 13.72 -9.05 8.29
C ARG A 380 12.76 -8.34 7.35
N ARG A 381 12.47 -8.88 6.18
CA ARG A 381 11.70 -8.21 5.13
C ARG A 381 10.67 -9.14 4.50
N ILE A 382 9.59 -8.55 4.01
CA ILE A 382 8.77 -9.14 2.95
C ILE A 382 9.35 -8.75 1.58
N SER A 383 8.94 -9.41 0.50
CA SER A 383 9.54 -9.25 -0.83
C SER A 383 9.14 -7.96 -1.58
N ILE A 384 9.18 -6.85 -0.86
CA ILE A 384 9.11 -5.48 -1.40
C ILE A 384 10.53 -4.95 -1.50
N VAL A 385 10.99 -4.66 -2.72
CA VAL A 385 12.36 -4.18 -2.94
C VAL A 385 12.32 -2.82 -3.63
N SER A 386 12.78 -1.81 -2.91
CA SER A 386 13.04 -0.47 -3.46
C SER A 386 14.52 -0.31 -3.75
N PHE A 387 14.84 0.33 -4.87
CA PHE A 387 16.21 0.50 -5.33
C PHE A 387 16.37 1.75 -6.19
N ASN A 388 17.59 2.23 -6.31
CA ASN A 388 18.00 3.21 -7.31
C ASN A 388 19.09 2.65 -8.20
N LEU A 389 19.15 3.13 -9.45
CA LEU A 389 20.15 2.72 -10.43
C LEU A 389 21.09 3.87 -10.72
N ARG A 390 22.40 3.57 -10.83
CA ARG A 390 23.45 4.53 -11.20
C ARG A 390 23.95 4.25 -12.62
N ASP A 391 24.22 5.32 -13.36
CA ASP A 391 24.84 5.22 -14.67
C ASP A 391 26.36 5.02 -14.55
N HIS A 392 27.05 4.87 -15.67
CA HIS A 392 28.51 4.72 -15.75
C HIS A 392 29.33 5.92 -15.22
N ARG A 393 28.66 7.05 -14.93
CA ARG A 393 29.26 8.28 -14.34
C ARG A 393 28.92 8.40 -12.86
N ASP A 394 28.39 7.35 -12.26
CA ASP A 394 27.92 7.30 -10.86
C ASP A 394 26.77 8.29 -10.55
N LYS A 395 25.99 8.68 -11.57
CA LYS A 395 24.78 9.49 -11.39
C LYS A 395 23.54 8.61 -11.39
N TYR A 396 22.56 8.95 -10.60
CA TYR A 396 21.30 8.22 -10.60
C TYR A 396 20.55 8.40 -11.94
N LEU A 397 20.01 7.29 -12.43
CA LEU A 397 18.95 7.32 -13.43
C LEU A 397 17.64 7.78 -12.75
N HIS A 398 16.92 8.68 -13.40
CA HIS A 398 15.66 9.16 -12.84
C HIS A 398 14.70 7.99 -12.60
N PRO A 399 14.14 7.79 -11.38
CA PRO A 399 13.32 6.60 -11.08
C PRO A 399 12.15 6.39 -12.03
N LYS A 400 11.48 7.47 -12.47
CA LYS A 400 10.39 7.36 -13.46
C LYS A 400 10.91 6.96 -14.84
N PHE A 401 12.12 7.36 -15.23
CA PHE A 401 12.74 6.90 -16.46
C PHE A 401 13.00 5.39 -16.41
N VAL A 402 13.56 4.91 -15.30
CA VAL A 402 13.82 3.48 -15.09
C VAL A 402 12.53 2.67 -15.23
N THR A 403 11.45 3.08 -14.54
CA THR A 403 10.18 2.35 -14.60
C THR A 403 9.52 2.44 -15.98
N THR A 404 9.62 3.58 -16.66
CA THR A 404 9.14 3.72 -18.04
C THR A 404 9.92 2.82 -18.98
N LEU A 405 11.25 2.77 -18.86
CA LEU A 405 12.09 1.94 -19.69
C LEU A 405 11.87 0.44 -19.45
N LEU A 406 11.67 0.02 -18.18
CA LEU A 406 11.30 -1.35 -17.83
C LEU A 406 9.97 -1.75 -18.48
N ASN A 407 8.98 -0.87 -18.46
CA ASN A 407 7.71 -1.09 -19.16
C ASN A 407 7.89 -1.22 -20.67
N ASP A 408 8.59 -0.25 -21.29
CA ASP A 408 8.63 -0.13 -22.74
C ASP A 408 9.48 -1.22 -23.40
N LEU A 409 10.64 -1.56 -22.81
CA LEU A 409 11.54 -2.59 -23.35
C LEU A 409 11.13 -4.01 -22.97
N PHE A 410 10.59 -4.21 -21.77
CA PHE A 410 10.45 -5.54 -21.17
C PHE A 410 9.03 -5.88 -20.72
N GLY A 411 8.09 -4.93 -20.74
CA GLY A 411 6.73 -5.14 -20.24
C GLY A 411 6.63 -5.20 -18.71
N VAL A 412 7.71 -4.90 -17.97
CA VAL A 412 7.74 -4.99 -16.52
C VAL A 412 7.04 -3.78 -15.89
N GLN A 413 5.93 -4.06 -15.21
CA GLN A 413 5.12 -3.06 -14.52
C GLN A 413 5.65 -2.86 -13.09
N SER A 414 6.41 -1.80 -12.88
CA SER A 414 6.98 -1.41 -11.59
C SER A 414 6.53 0.00 -11.21
N ARG A 415 6.94 0.48 -10.05
CA ARG A 415 6.54 1.81 -9.56
C ARG A 415 7.75 2.69 -9.28
N ALA A 416 7.61 3.99 -9.58
CA ALA A 416 8.59 5.02 -9.20
C ALA A 416 7.98 6.07 -8.27
N GLY A 417 8.80 6.70 -7.45
CA GLY A 417 8.47 7.84 -6.59
C GLY A 417 8.72 7.57 -5.11
N CYS A 418 8.16 8.39 -4.22
CA CYS A 418 8.34 8.28 -2.76
C CYS A 418 7.37 7.29 -2.08
N SER A 419 6.58 6.54 -2.84
CA SER A 419 5.68 5.46 -2.36
C SER A 419 4.75 5.85 -1.20
N CYS A 420 4.34 7.14 -1.10
CA CYS A 420 3.54 7.70 -0.01
C CYS A 420 4.17 7.52 1.39
N ALA A 421 5.51 7.58 1.49
CA ALA A 421 6.28 7.54 2.72
C ALA A 421 7.33 8.67 2.70
N GLY A 422 6.88 9.92 2.66
CA GLY A 422 7.72 11.11 2.49
C GLY A 422 8.80 11.26 3.56
N PRO A 423 8.48 11.27 4.86
CA PRO A 423 9.48 11.38 5.94
C PRO A 423 10.53 10.27 5.89
N TYR A 424 10.11 9.03 5.66
CA TYR A 424 11.02 7.90 5.52
C TYR A 424 11.94 8.05 4.29
N GLY A 425 11.38 8.56 3.18
CA GLY A 425 12.16 8.85 1.98
C GLY A 425 13.28 9.86 2.21
N HIS A 426 13.05 10.90 3.03
CA HIS A 426 14.09 11.86 3.39
C HIS A 426 15.24 11.19 4.14
N ARG A 427 14.95 10.25 5.03
CA ARG A 427 15.97 9.48 5.76
C ARG A 427 16.74 8.53 4.85
N LEU A 428 16.03 7.77 4.00
CA LEU A 428 16.66 6.81 3.08
C LEU A 428 17.56 7.48 2.03
N LEU A 429 17.27 8.74 1.67
CA LEU A 429 18.02 9.51 0.67
C LEU A 429 18.93 10.58 1.30
N ASP A 430 19.08 10.57 2.63
CA ASP A 430 19.88 11.54 3.41
C ASP A 430 19.54 13.01 3.09
N ILE A 431 18.24 13.29 2.94
CA ILE A 431 17.72 14.63 2.63
C ILE A 431 17.48 15.40 3.94
N GLY A 432 18.33 16.38 4.21
CA GLY A 432 18.20 17.25 5.36
C GLY A 432 17.05 18.27 5.23
N TYR A 433 16.74 18.95 6.35
CA TYR A 433 15.63 19.91 6.42
C TYR A 433 15.72 21.04 5.38
N GLU A 434 16.88 21.65 5.22
CA GLU A 434 17.09 22.78 4.29
C GLU A 434 16.86 22.35 2.84
N GLN A 435 17.41 21.20 2.44
CA GLN A 435 17.23 20.62 1.13
C GLN A 435 15.76 20.23 0.89
N SER A 436 15.07 19.69 1.89
CA SER A 436 13.63 19.40 1.84
C SER A 436 12.80 20.65 1.53
N GLU A 437 13.08 21.79 2.20
CA GLU A 437 12.39 23.05 1.94
C GLU A 437 12.69 23.62 0.54
N GLN A 438 13.89 23.38 0.01
CA GLN A 438 14.23 23.71 -1.38
C GLN A 438 13.42 22.87 -2.37
N TYR A 439 13.35 21.53 -2.19
CA TYR A 439 12.47 20.68 -3.00
C TYR A 439 11.03 21.15 -2.95
N ARG A 440 10.51 21.43 -1.73
CA ARG A 440 9.15 21.93 -1.53
C ARG A 440 8.89 23.22 -2.31
N LYS A 441 9.81 24.20 -2.25
CA LYS A 441 9.72 25.49 -2.99
C LYS A 441 9.50 25.26 -4.48
N TRP A 442 10.25 24.36 -5.10
CA TRP A 442 10.17 24.09 -6.55
C TRP A 442 8.97 23.23 -6.92
N ILE A 443 8.65 22.21 -6.10
CA ILE A 443 7.45 21.39 -6.30
C ILE A 443 6.17 22.24 -6.24
N MET A 444 6.10 23.19 -5.30
CA MET A 444 4.96 24.14 -5.19
C MET A 444 4.88 25.14 -6.36
N LYS A 445 5.99 25.34 -7.09
CA LYS A 445 6.00 26.06 -8.36
C LYS A 445 5.61 25.21 -9.57
N GLY A 446 5.28 23.94 -9.36
CA GLY A 446 4.86 22.99 -10.40
C GLY A 446 5.98 22.13 -10.99
N PHE A 447 7.21 22.17 -10.45
CA PHE A 447 8.34 21.36 -10.94
C PHE A 447 8.40 20.01 -10.24
N SER A 448 7.45 19.12 -10.54
CA SER A 448 7.38 17.79 -9.91
C SER A 448 8.49 16.83 -10.36
N GLY A 449 9.17 17.11 -11.47
CA GLY A 449 10.24 16.28 -12.01
C GLY A 449 11.49 16.21 -11.14
N ILE A 450 11.74 17.18 -10.25
CA ILE A 450 12.85 17.14 -9.30
C ILE A 450 12.55 16.34 -8.03
N LYS A 451 11.32 15.84 -7.87
CA LYS A 451 10.92 15.14 -6.64
C LYS A 451 11.78 13.88 -6.44
N PRO A 452 12.50 13.77 -5.31
CA PRO A 452 13.30 12.58 -5.04
C PRO A 452 12.42 11.34 -4.88
N GLY A 453 13.01 10.17 -5.15
CA GLY A 453 12.31 8.90 -5.06
C GLY A 453 13.20 7.72 -5.45
N TRP A 454 12.58 6.59 -5.61
CA TRP A 454 13.21 5.31 -5.95
C TRP A 454 12.31 4.50 -6.89
N CYS A 455 12.85 3.43 -7.45
CA CYS A 455 12.08 2.38 -8.12
C CYS A 455 11.68 1.33 -7.07
N ARG A 456 10.51 0.71 -7.24
CA ARG A 456 10.06 -0.37 -6.37
C ARG A 456 9.48 -1.50 -7.21
N ILE A 457 9.88 -2.71 -6.88
CA ILE A 457 9.26 -3.96 -7.34
C ILE A 457 8.72 -4.73 -6.15
N SER A 458 7.74 -5.57 -6.41
CA SER A 458 7.20 -6.55 -5.48
C SER A 458 7.30 -7.91 -6.15
N LEU A 459 8.18 -8.77 -5.62
CA LEU A 459 8.27 -10.15 -6.07
C LEU A 459 7.22 -10.94 -5.31
N HIS A 460 6.23 -11.47 -6.02
CA HIS A 460 5.08 -12.10 -5.40
C HIS A 460 5.22 -13.63 -5.40
N TYR A 461 4.75 -14.29 -4.35
CA TYR A 461 4.83 -15.75 -4.22
C TYR A 461 4.18 -16.53 -5.38
N ALA A 462 3.24 -15.92 -6.11
CA ALA A 462 2.61 -16.53 -7.29
C ALA A 462 3.45 -16.39 -8.58
N MET A 463 4.57 -15.68 -8.55
CA MET A 463 5.51 -15.63 -9.68
C MET A 463 6.34 -16.91 -9.73
N ASP A 464 6.57 -17.43 -10.93
CA ASP A 464 7.52 -18.49 -11.13
C ASP A 464 8.96 -17.95 -11.31
N ASP A 465 9.94 -18.85 -11.25
CA ASP A 465 11.36 -18.47 -11.36
C ASP A 465 11.70 -17.86 -12.73
N ILE A 466 10.95 -18.18 -13.77
CA ILE A 466 11.15 -17.63 -15.11
C ILE A 466 10.82 -16.15 -15.13
N GLU A 467 9.67 -15.80 -14.55
CA GLU A 467 9.19 -14.42 -14.45
C GLU A 467 10.10 -13.60 -13.54
N VAL A 468 10.48 -14.14 -12.38
CA VAL A 468 11.38 -13.48 -11.43
C VAL A 468 12.75 -13.23 -12.05
N ASN A 469 13.38 -14.24 -12.66
CA ASN A 469 14.69 -14.07 -13.31
C ASN A 469 14.61 -13.05 -14.45
N TYR A 470 13.52 -13.04 -15.22
CA TYR A 470 13.33 -12.06 -16.29
C TYR A 470 13.25 -10.63 -15.74
N ILE A 471 12.52 -10.40 -14.63
CA ILE A 471 12.47 -9.09 -13.96
C ILE A 471 13.87 -8.64 -13.54
N LEU A 472 14.64 -9.53 -12.91
CA LEU A 472 16.00 -9.23 -12.44
C LEU A 472 16.94 -8.94 -13.61
N ASP A 473 16.89 -9.75 -14.68
CA ASP A 473 17.65 -9.53 -15.93
C ASP A 473 17.34 -8.18 -16.58
N ALA A 474 16.06 -7.79 -16.59
CA ALA A 474 15.63 -6.51 -17.13
C ALA A 474 16.17 -5.32 -16.30
N ILE A 475 16.14 -5.43 -14.98
CA ILE A 475 16.66 -4.38 -14.08
C ILE A 475 18.18 -4.26 -14.23
N GLU A 476 18.91 -5.37 -14.26
CA GLU A 476 20.36 -5.41 -14.48
C GLU A 476 20.75 -4.84 -15.86
N PHE A 477 19.94 -5.12 -16.89
CA PHE A 477 20.13 -4.50 -18.21
C PHE A 477 19.96 -2.97 -18.12
N VAL A 478 18.89 -2.49 -17.47
CA VAL A 478 18.67 -1.03 -17.34
C VAL A 478 19.77 -0.37 -16.49
N ALA A 479 20.26 -1.04 -15.47
CA ALA A 479 21.39 -0.56 -14.66
C ALA A 479 22.66 -0.37 -15.51
N ARG A 480 22.94 -1.32 -16.42
CA ARG A 480 24.13 -1.30 -17.27
C ARG A 480 24.01 -0.38 -18.46
N ASP A 481 22.89 -0.43 -19.16
CA ASP A 481 22.73 0.17 -20.50
C ASP A 481 21.58 1.19 -20.60
N GLY A 482 20.76 1.36 -19.55
CA GLY A 482 19.54 2.20 -19.58
C GLY A 482 19.81 3.66 -19.97
N TYR A 483 20.95 4.23 -19.54
CA TYR A 483 21.31 5.62 -19.88
C TYR A 483 21.41 5.87 -21.39
N ARG A 484 21.69 4.84 -22.20
CA ARG A 484 21.82 4.93 -23.66
C ARG A 484 20.48 5.22 -24.35
N PHE A 485 19.36 4.90 -23.68
CA PHE A 485 18.00 5.08 -24.18
C PHE A 485 17.41 6.47 -23.88
N MET A 486 18.05 7.26 -23.00
CA MET A 486 17.55 8.60 -22.65
C MET A 486 17.26 9.48 -23.87
N PRO A 487 18.09 9.50 -24.93
CA PRO A 487 17.83 10.33 -26.11
C PRO A 487 16.55 10.01 -26.86
N LEU A 488 15.96 8.83 -26.62
CA LEU A 488 14.70 8.41 -27.25
C LEU A 488 13.46 8.95 -26.51
N TYR A 489 13.65 9.61 -25.36
CA TYR A 489 12.57 10.09 -24.52
C TYR A 489 12.62 11.60 -24.35
N ASP A 490 11.45 12.19 -24.20
CA ASP A 490 11.27 13.56 -23.72
C ASP A 490 10.94 13.52 -22.23
N PHE A 491 11.55 14.46 -21.48
CA PHE A 491 11.31 14.61 -20.05
C PHE A 491 10.54 15.88 -19.76
N ASP A 492 9.37 15.74 -19.15
CA ASP A 492 8.58 16.87 -18.68
C ASP A 492 8.92 17.18 -17.21
N MET A 493 9.62 18.28 -16.98
CA MET A 493 10.02 18.73 -15.65
C MET A 493 8.83 19.08 -14.75
N HIS A 494 7.69 19.49 -15.32
CA HIS A 494 6.50 19.85 -14.54
C HIS A 494 5.79 18.61 -13.97
N THR A 495 5.62 17.59 -14.78
CA THR A 495 4.96 16.34 -14.36
C THR A 495 5.93 15.27 -13.88
N GLY A 496 7.20 15.39 -14.28
CA GLY A 496 8.22 14.36 -14.12
C GLY A 496 7.99 13.14 -15.00
N ALA A 497 7.17 13.27 -16.07
CA ALA A 497 6.90 12.19 -17.00
C ALA A 497 8.05 12.03 -18.00
N TRP A 498 8.33 10.79 -18.38
CA TRP A 498 9.22 10.40 -19.45
C TRP A 498 8.37 9.78 -20.56
N LEU A 499 8.40 10.37 -21.76
CA LEU A 499 7.58 9.94 -22.89
C LEU A 499 8.50 9.62 -24.06
N HIS A 500 8.33 8.44 -24.65
CA HIS A 500 9.10 8.06 -25.83
C HIS A 500 8.71 8.95 -27.03
N LYS A 501 9.70 9.46 -27.78
CA LYS A 501 9.49 10.42 -28.89
C LYS A 501 8.64 9.87 -30.03
N ALA A 502 8.63 8.57 -30.24
CA ALA A 502 7.82 7.90 -31.27
C ALA A 502 6.38 7.59 -30.81
N ASP A 503 5.92 8.26 -29.74
CA ASP A 503 4.70 7.98 -28.98
C ASP A 503 3.51 7.51 -29.82
N CYS A 504 2.70 6.66 -29.19
CA CYS A 504 1.26 6.74 -28.84
C CYS A 504 0.68 5.35 -28.58
N VAL A 505 0.90 4.83 -27.41
CA VAL A 505 0.32 3.53 -27.08
C VAL A 505 -0.78 3.70 -26.06
N SER A 506 -2.01 3.36 -26.44
CA SER A 506 -3.14 3.16 -25.54
C SER A 506 -3.54 1.69 -25.55
N LEU A 507 -3.96 1.17 -24.41
CA LEU A 507 -4.56 -0.15 -24.35
C LEU A 507 -5.94 -0.13 -25.04
N GLU A 508 -6.16 -1.02 -26.00
CA GLU A 508 -7.47 -1.17 -26.64
C GLU A 508 -8.55 -1.51 -25.61
N GLY A 509 -9.73 -0.92 -25.76
CA GLY A 509 -10.86 -1.19 -24.88
C GLY A 509 -10.78 -0.51 -23.50
N PHE A 510 -9.80 0.36 -23.24
CA PHE A 510 -9.67 1.11 -21.98
C PHE A 510 -10.54 2.37 -21.97
N SER A 511 -11.84 2.19 -22.24
CA SER A 511 -12.87 3.22 -22.11
C SER A 511 -14.16 2.63 -21.57
N LEU A 512 -14.99 3.45 -20.95
CA LEU A 512 -16.32 3.00 -20.50
C LEU A 512 -17.22 2.61 -21.68
N ASP A 513 -17.05 3.27 -22.83
CA ASP A 513 -17.81 2.98 -24.05
C ASP A 513 -17.49 1.60 -24.61
N ALA A 514 -16.26 1.10 -24.43
CA ALA A 514 -15.87 -0.24 -24.85
C ALA A 514 -16.72 -1.34 -24.19
N ALA A 515 -17.22 -1.11 -22.98
CA ALA A 515 -18.12 -2.05 -22.31
C ALA A 515 -19.45 -2.20 -23.05
N LEU A 516 -19.90 -1.15 -23.75
CA LEU A 516 -21.16 -1.14 -24.51
C LEU A 516 -21.01 -1.80 -25.89
N GLU A 517 -19.79 -2.02 -26.34
CA GLU A 517 -19.51 -2.70 -27.62
C GLU A 517 -19.67 -4.22 -27.53
N CYS A 518 -19.94 -4.78 -26.35
CA CYS A 518 -20.16 -6.21 -26.09
C CYS A 518 -19.03 -7.12 -26.62
N ARG A 519 -17.77 -6.65 -26.63
CA ARG A 519 -16.62 -7.45 -27.05
C ARG A 519 -16.31 -8.51 -25.99
N GLY A 520 -16.22 -9.78 -26.41
CA GLY A 520 -15.72 -10.86 -25.57
C GLY A 520 -14.18 -10.81 -25.52
N TYR A 521 -13.60 -10.68 -24.33
CA TYR A 521 -12.16 -10.79 -24.12
C TYR A 521 -11.78 -12.26 -23.86
N GLN A 522 -10.82 -12.77 -24.63
CA GLN A 522 -10.21 -14.08 -24.38
C GLN A 522 -8.74 -13.88 -24.00
N SER A 523 -8.32 -14.42 -22.86
CA SER A 523 -6.91 -14.53 -22.51
C SER A 523 -6.45 -15.99 -22.58
N ARG A 524 -5.26 -16.24 -23.09
CA ARG A 524 -4.61 -17.53 -23.10
C ARG A 524 -3.28 -17.40 -22.36
N ALA A 525 -3.08 -18.18 -21.30
CA ALA A 525 -1.78 -18.30 -20.66
C ALA A 525 -0.79 -19.01 -21.61
N LEU A 526 0.43 -18.49 -21.69
CA LEU A 526 1.51 -19.07 -22.46
C LEU A 526 2.21 -20.21 -21.68
N SER A 527 2.72 -21.19 -22.39
CA SER A 527 3.60 -22.20 -21.78
C SER A 527 4.94 -21.60 -21.35
N GLU A 528 5.63 -22.23 -20.42
CA GLU A 528 6.97 -21.82 -20.00
C GLU A 528 7.95 -21.67 -21.17
N GLY A 529 7.91 -22.61 -22.13
CA GLY A 529 8.78 -22.56 -23.32
C GLY A 529 8.49 -21.35 -24.20
N GLU A 530 7.21 -21.01 -24.41
CA GLU A 530 6.81 -19.82 -25.17
C GLU A 530 7.28 -18.55 -24.47
N ARG A 531 7.10 -18.44 -23.15
CA ARG A 531 7.56 -17.28 -22.36
C ARG A 531 9.07 -17.13 -22.38
N LYS A 532 9.83 -18.20 -22.11
CA LYS A 532 11.31 -18.18 -22.18
C LYS A 532 11.82 -17.70 -23.53
N THR A 533 11.19 -18.16 -24.63
CA THR A 533 11.54 -17.75 -25.98
C THR A 533 11.28 -16.26 -26.21
N LEU A 534 10.12 -15.77 -25.80
CA LEU A 534 9.75 -14.36 -25.95
C LEU A 534 10.61 -13.44 -25.06
N TYR A 535 10.83 -13.79 -23.80
CA TYR A 535 11.68 -13.03 -22.89
C TYR A 535 13.14 -12.94 -23.39
N GLY A 536 13.68 -14.07 -23.88
CA GLY A 536 15.01 -14.09 -24.51
C GLY A 536 15.08 -13.23 -25.77
N ALA A 537 14.02 -13.20 -26.58
CA ALA A 537 13.94 -12.34 -27.75
C ALA A 537 13.91 -10.86 -27.37
N PHE A 538 13.13 -10.46 -26.36
CA PHE A 538 13.03 -9.08 -25.88
C PHE A 538 14.36 -8.58 -25.30
N LEU A 539 15.04 -9.38 -24.48
CA LEU A 539 16.37 -9.05 -23.95
C LEU A 539 17.41 -8.91 -25.09
N GLY A 540 17.39 -9.83 -26.07
CA GLY A 540 18.28 -9.77 -27.22
C GLY A 540 18.01 -8.56 -28.14
N GLU A 541 16.76 -8.14 -28.28
CA GLU A 541 16.39 -6.93 -29.03
C GLU A 541 16.88 -5.67 -28.30
N ALA A 542 16.63 -5.57 -26.99
CA ALA A 542 17.10 -4.45 -26.17
C ALA A 542 18.63 -4.31 -26.22
N GLN A 543 19.37 -5.43 -26.16
CA GLN A 543 20.84 -5.42 -26.27
C GLN A 543 21.30 -4.89 -27.64
N ARG A 544 20.70 -5.35 -28.74
CA ARG A 544 21.05 -4.85 -30.09
C ARG A 544 20.79 -3.35 -30.23
N LEU A 545 19.68 -2.87 -29.65
CA LEU A 545 19.35 -1.43 -29.69
C LEU A 545 20.31 -0.63 -28.82
N ALA A 546 20.67 -1.11 -27.63
CA ALA A 546 21.67 -0.47 -26.79
C ALA A 546 23.05 -0.37 -27.46
N ASP A 547 23.47 -1.43 -28.17
CA ASP A 547 24.73 -1.43 -28.94
C ASP A 547 24.70 -0.42 -30.09
N HIS A 548 23.57 -0.26 -30.76
CA HIS A 548 23.36 0.74 -31.78
C HIS A 548 23.43 2.17 -31.21
N LEU A 549 22.70 2.43 -30.12
CA LEU A 549 22.70 3.73 -29.43
C LEU A 549 24.08 4.09 -28.86
N ALA A 550 24.89 3.11 -28.47
CA ALA A 550 26.26 3.35 -28.02
C ALA A 550 27.20 3.85 -29.12
N ALA A 551 26.88 3.57 -30.39
CA ALA A 551 27.66 4.05 -31.54
C ALA A 551 27.28 5.49 -31.92
N GLU A 552 26.13 6.00 -31.47
CA GLU A 552 25.73 7.39 -31.65
C GLU A 552 26.36 8.25 -30.52
N GLN A 553 26.70 9.50 -30.84
CA GLN A 553 27.35 10.39 -29.86
C GLN A 553 26.41 10.60 -28.63
N ALA A 554 26.99 10.53 -27.43
CA ALA A 554 26.27 10.86 -26.19
C ALA A 554 25.72 12.31 -26.31
N PRO A 555 24.43 12.53 -26.00
CA PRO A 555 23.83 13.86 -26.04
C PRO A 555 24.53 14.79 -25.05
N GLU A 556 24.67 16.07 -25.41
CA GLU A 556 25.13 17.10 -24.49
C GLU A 556 24.11 17.25 -23.35
N GLU A 557 24.61 17.36 -22.12
CA GLU A 557 23.77 17.51 -20.93
C GLU A 557 23.23 18.94 -20.87
N HIS A 558 21.91 19.11 -20.90
CA HIS A 558 21.30 20.44 -20.77
C HIS A 558 21.42 20.93 -19.32
N ARG A 559 21.85 22.18 -19.13
CA ARG A 559 21.93 22.80 -17.80
C ARG A 559 20.60 23.44 -17.45
N LEU A 560 20.08 23.08 -16.28
CA LEU A 560 18.92 23.71 -15.68
C LEU A 560 19.31 25.07 -15.05
N ASP A 561 18.32 25.81 -14.51
CA ASP A 561 18.55 26.95 -13.63
C ASP A 561 19.47 26.53 -12.47
N GLU A 562 20.37 27.43 -12.04
CA GLU A 562 21.44 27.11 -11.07
C GLU A 562 20.89 26.49 -9.77
N GLU A 563 19.74 26.97 -9.23
CA GLU A 563 19.11 26.39 -8.04
C GLU A 563 18.49 25.00 -8.31
N LEU A 564 18.01 24.74 -9.53
CA LEU A 564 17.49 23.42 -9.92
C LEU A 564 18.63 22.43 -10.18
N GLU A 565 19.75 22.91 -10.72
CA GLU A 565 20.93 22.08 -10.96
C GLU A 565 21.56 21.55 -9.66
N GLU A 566 21.57 22.36 -8.58
CA GLU A 566 22.02 21.93 -7.26
C GLU A 566 21.11 20.86 -6.63
N LEU A 567 19.81 20.88 -6.96
CA LEU A 567 18.84 19.88 -6.47
C LEU A 567 18.76 18.65 -7.34
N LYS A 568 19.31 18.70 -8.55
CA LYS A 568 19.25 17.61 -9.51
C LYS A 568 20.16 16.46 -9.08
N PHE A 569 19.56 15.35 -8.65
CA PHE A 569 20.27 14.12 -8.26
C PHE A 569 20.36 13.07 -9.38
N PHE A 570 19.86 13.40 -10.59
CA PHE A 570 19.75 12.48 -11.72
C PHE A 570 20.24 13.12 -13.02
N SER A 571 20.58 12.27 -14.03
CA SER A 571 20.91 12.73 -15.38
C SER A 571 19.67 13.01 -16.20
N VAL A 572 19.69 14.06 -17.01
CA VAL A 572 18.64 14.39 -17.97
C VAL A 572 19.23 14.48 -19.38
N PRO A 573 18.47 14.07 -20.43
CA PRO A 573 18.84 14.34 -21.81
C PRO A 573 18.68 15.85 -22.09
N GLU A 574 19.07 16.28 -23.28
CA GLU A 574 18.81 17.63 -23.76
C GLU A 574 17.30 17.94 -23.69
N VAL A 575 16.91 18.83 -22.76
CA VAL A 575 15.49 19.18 -22.56
C VAL A 575 15.16 20.36 -23.44
N SER A 576 14.20 20.23 -24.34
CA SER A 576 13.50 21.38 -24.88
C SER A 576 12.61 21.96 -23.80
N VAL A 577 13.09 22.97 -23.08
CA VAL A 577 12.24 23.74 -22.18
C VAL A 577 11.29 24.55 -23.06
N CYS A 578 10.06 24.05 -23.24
CA CYS A 578 8.98 24.95 -23.66
C CYS A 578 8.75 25.93 -22.52
N ALA A 579 9.12 27.19 -22.77
CA ALA A 579 8.96 28.33 -21.86
C ALA A 579 7.48 28.64 -21.59
#